data_dbd41fd8addb9ae1c9ca668a2c68cd4c
#
_entry.id   dbd41fd8addb9ae1c9ca668a2c68cd4c
#
_cell.length_a   1.000
_cell.length_b   1.000
_cell.length_c   1.000
_cell.angle_alpha   90.00
_cell.angle_beta   90.00
_cell.angle_gamma   90.00
#
_symmetry.space_group_name_H-M   'P 1'
#
loop_
_entity.id
_entity.type
_entity.pdbx_description
1 polymer ?
#
loop_
_entity_poly.entity_id
_entity_poly.type
_entity_poly.pdbx_seq_one_letter_code
_entity_poly.pdbx_strand_id
1 'polypeptide(L)' 'MADTQVSSGVTSSGIVLNAGDTMEVLSGGTAVSATINSGGKETVSLGGVDSAATVNSGGTQDVFGSATSAP' A
#
# COMPACT_ATOMS: atom_id res chain seq x y z
N MET A 1 -8.73 -6.48 -10.45
CA MET A 1 -9.62 -5.70 -9.59
C MET A 1 -9.75 -6.34 -8.23
N ALA A 2 -8.78 -6.13 -7.40
CA ALA A 2 -8.74 -6.69 -6.06
C ALA A 2 -8.71 -5.57 -5.03
N ASP A 3 -9.28 -5.82 -3.87
CA ASP A 3 -9.27 -4.89 -2.78
C ASP A 3 -8.67 -5.59 -1.57
N THR A 4 -7.50 -5.15 -1.16
CA THR A 4 -6.76 -5.77 -0.08
C THR A 4 -6.74 -4.81 1.12
N GLN A 5 -7.07 -5.33 2.29
CA GLN A 5 -7.00 -4.54 3.51
C GLN A 5 -5.97 -5.13 4.46
N VAL A 6 -5.10 -4.28 4.97
CA VAL A 6 -4.11 -4.65 5.97
C VAL A 6 -4.55 -4.06 7.29
N SER A 7 -5.14 -4.90 8.12
CA SER A 7 -5.75 -4.48 9.37
C SER A 7 -4.74 -4.39 10.50
N SER A 8 -5.17 -3.87 11.63
CA SER A 8 -4.34 -3.76 12.82
C SER A 8 -3.74 -5.11 13.19
N GLY A 9 -2.45 -5.13 13.44
CA GLY A 9 -1.72 -6.34 13.79
C GLY A 9 -1.34 -7.23 12.62
N VAL A 10 -1.71 -6.85 11.39
CA VAL A 10 -1.42 -7.65 10.20
C VAL A 10 -0.24 -7.03 9.46
N THR A 11 0.70 -7.89 9.05
CA THR A 11 1.81 -7.49 8.20
C THR A 11 1.68 -8.23 6.88
N SER A 12 1.61 -7.50 5.79
CA SER A 12 1.55 -8.08 4.45
C SER A 12 2.81 -7.70 3.68
N SER A 13 3.40 -8.65 3.01
CA SER A 13 4.61 -8.38 2.23
C SER A 13 4.46 -8.93 0.81
N GLY A 14 5.20 -8.30 -0.12
CA GLY A 14 5.22 -8.75 -1.50
C GLY A 14 3.93 -8.50 -2.26
N ILE A 15 3.11 -7.57 -1.81
CA ILE A 15 1.84 -7.28 -2.47
C ILE A 15 2.12 -6.56 -3.79
N VAL A 16 1.42 -6.96 -4.84
CA VAL A 16 1.49 -6.33 -6.14
C VAL A 16 0.09 -5.83 -6.52
N LEU A 17 -0.03 -4.54 -6.77
CA LEU A 17 -1.28 -3.92 -7.20
C LEU A 17 -1.18 -3.62 -8.69
N ASN A 18 -2.05 -4.25 -9.46
CA ASN A 18 -2.13 -4.02 -10.90
C ASN A 18 -3.29 -3.07 -11.19
N ALA A 19 -3.55 -2.81 -12.47
CA ALA A 19 -4.63 -1.93 -12.86
C ALA A 19 -5.97 -2.38 -12.25
N GLY A 20 -6.66 -1.47 -11.59
CA GLY A 20 -7.92 -1.75 -10.93
C GLY A 20 -7.80 -2.34 -9.54
N ASP A 21 -6.59 -2.65 -9.07
CA ASP A 21 -6.39 -3.18 -7.73
C ASP A 21 -6.23 -2.02 -6.72
N THR A 22 -6.72 -2.24 -5.51
CA THR A 22 -6.57 -1.27 -4.44
C THR A 22 -6.10 -1.98 -3.18
N MET A 23 -5.35 -1.24 -2.36
CA MET A 23 -4.94 -1.72 -1.04
C MET A 23 -5.15 -0.61 -0.03
N GLU A 24 -5.65 -0.99 1.13
CA GLU A 24 -5.83 -0.05 2.22
C GLU A 24 -5.10 -0.57 3.45
N VAL A 25 -4.14 0.20 3.94
CA VAL A 25 -3.42 -0.12 5.17
C VAL A 25 -4.08 0.65 6.30
N LEU A 26 -4.73 -0.07 7.19
CA LEU A 26 -5.48 0.53 8.28
C LEU A 26 -4.55 0.81 9.46
N SER A 27 -5.07 1.54 10.44
CA SER A 27 -4.32 1.85 11.65
C SER A 27 -3.78 0.57 12.28
N GLY A 28 -2.49 0.55 12.56
CA GLY A 28 -1.83 -0.62 13.14
C GLY A 28 -1.43 -1.69 12.14
N GLY A 29 -1.79 -1.54 10.87
CA GLY A 29 -1.35 -2.46 9.84
C GLY A 29 0.00 -2.09 9.27
N THR A 30 0.69 -3.05 8.65
CA THR A 30 1.99 -2.83 8.04
C THR A 30 2.03 -3.51 6.67
N ALA A 31 2.41 -2.76 5.65
CA ALA A 31 2.67 -3.30 4.32
C ALA A 31 4.17 -3.19 4.03
N VAL A 32 4.76 -4.27 3.56
CA VAL A 32 6.20 -4.33 3.30
C VAL A 32 6.42 -4.70 1.84
N SER A 33 7.24 -3.91 1.15
CA SER A 33 7.63 -4.18 -0.24
C SER A 33 6.44 -4.26 -1.19
N ALA A 34 5.44 -3.44 -0.97
CA ALA A 34 4.30 -3.36 -1.88
C ALA A 34 4.74 -2.72 -3.20
N THR A 35 4.22 -3.25 -4.30
CA THR A 35 4.47 -2.70 -5.63
C THR A 35 3.15 -2.22 -6.20
N ILE A 36 3.10 -0.95 -6.59
CA ILE A 36 1.91 -0.36 -7.17
C ILE A 36 2.19 -0.07 -8.62
N ASN A 37 1.55 -0.85 -9.50
CA ASN A 37 1.73 -0.68 -10.94
C ASN A 37 0.74 0.35 -11.46
N SER A 38 0.87 0.67 -12.75
CA SER A 38 -0.03 1.60 -13.41
C SER A 38 -1.49 1.19 -13.19
N GLY A 39 -2.29 2.12 -12.72
CA GLY A 39 -3.71 1.87 -12.43
C GLY A 39 -4.00 1.28 -11.05
N GLY A 40 -2.97 0.90 -10.28
CA GLY A 40 -3.16 0.45 -8.91
C GLY A 40 -3.23 1.63 -7.95
N LYS A 41 -3.78 1.39 -6.78
CA LYS A 41 -3.89 2.43 -5.77
C LYS A 41 -3.66 1.85 -4.37
N GLU A 42 -2.87 2.55 -3.58
CA GLU A 42 -2.66 2.21 -2.18
C GLU A 42 -3.02 3.39 -1.29
N THR A 43 -3.73 3.12 -0.21
CA THR A 43 -4.06 4.14 0.79
C THR A 43 -3.53 3.68 2.15
N VAL A 44 -2.72 4.51 2.78
CA VAL A 44 -2.18 4.23 4.11
C VAL A 44 -2.84 5.18 5.09
N SER A 45 -3.67 4.64 5.98
CA SER A 45 -4.39 5.43 6.96
C SER A 45 -3.48 5.86 8.11
N LEU A 46 -3.96 6.81 8.91
CA LEU A 46 -3.23 7.22 10.10
C LEU A 46 -2.95 6.00 10.99
N GLY A 47 -1.71 5.86 11.44
CA GLY A 47 -1.29 4.73 12.24
C GLY A 47 -0.88 3.51 11.43
N GLY A 48 -1.11 3.51 10.12
CA GLY A 48 -0.61 2.46 9.24
C GLY A 48 0.83 2.73 8.83
N VAL A 49 1.53 1.68 8.44
CA VAL A 49 2.92 1.78 8.00
C VAL A 49 3.09 1.07 6.66
N ASP A 50 3.80 1.72 5.76
CA ASP A 50 4.15 1.14 4.47
C ASP A 50 5.65 1.27 4.29
N SER A 51 6.33 0.14 4.21
CA SER A 51 7.78 0.10 4.14
C SER A 51 8.24 -0.41 2.78
N ALA A 52 9.17 0.31 2.15
CA ALA A 52 9.79 -0.10 0.89
C ALA A 52 8.80 -0.25 -0.26
N ALA A 53 7.74 0.55 -0.27
CA ALA A 53 6.77 0.53 -1.36
C ALA A 53 7.39 1.10 -2.63
N THR A 54 7.03 0.52 -3.77
CA THR A 54 7.43 1.01 -5.07
C THR A 54 6.20 1.44 -5.84
N VAL A 55 6.17 2.70 -6.26
CA VAL A 55 5.07 3.22 -7.06
C VAL A 55 5.57 3.45 -8.47
N ASN A 56 5.06 2.67 -9.40
CA ASN A 56 5.44 2.80 -10.81
C ASN A 56 4.61 3.90 -11.47
N SER A 57 5.02 4.28 -12.68
CA SER A 57 4.33 5.32 -13.43
C SER A 57 2.85 4.97 -13.58
N GLY A 58 1.97 5.90 -13.23
CA GLY A 58 0.52 5.67 -13.28
C GLY A 58 -0.06 5.03 -12.04
N GLY A 59 0.78 4.60 -11.09
CA GLY A 59 0.29 4.12 -9.80
C GLY A 59 -0.01 5.28 -8.88
N THR A 60 -0.81 5.04 -7.86
CA THR A 60 -1.19 6.07 -6.89
C THR A 60 -0.97 5.55 -5.48
N GLN A 61 -0.35 6.38 -4.65
CA GLN A 61 -0.21 6.09 -3.24
C GLN A 61 -0.66 7.30 -2.44
N ASP A 62 -1.65 7.12 -1.59
CA ASP A 62 -2.12 8.14 -0.66
C ASP A 62 -1.68 7.74 0.74
N VAL A 63 -0.85 8.55 1.36
CA VAL A 63 -0.31 8.23 2.68
C VAL A 63 -0.79 9.26 3.69
N PHE A 64 -1.64 8.83 4.60
CA PHE A 64 -2.02 9.62 5.76
C PHE A 64 -1.30 9.15 7.02
N GLY A 65 -0.66 7.99 6.96
CA GLY A 65 0.16 7.44 8.01
C GLY A 65 1.64 7.61 7.70
N SER A 66 2.35 6.51 7.58
CA SER A 66 3.79 6.51 7.39
C SER A 66 4.18 5.65 6.20
N ALA A 67 5.01 6.18 5.32
CA ALA A 67 5.57 5.40 4.21
C ALA A 67 7.07 5.62 4.18
N THR A 68 7.82 4.54 4.03
CA THR A 68 9.28 4.56 3.99
C THR A 68 9.75 4.08 2.63
N SER A 69 10.68 4.82 2.02
CA SER A 69 11.29 4.45 0.74
C SER A 69 10.29 4.41 -0.43
N ALA A 70 9.22 5.19 -0.37
CA ALA A 70 8.34 5.36 -1.52
C ALA A 70 8.97 6.33 -2.50
N PRO A 71 9.05 5.97 -3.80
CA PRO A 71 9.57 6.92 -4.80
C PRO A 71 8.59 8.04 -5.11
#